data_2966711941d922f85dc89fda7fa91b8e
#
_entry.id   2966711941d922f85dc89fda7fa91b8e
#
_cell.length_a   1.000
_cell.length_b   1.000
_cell.length_c   1.000
_cell.angle_alpha   90.00
_cell.angle_beta   90.00
_cell.angle_gamma   90.00
#
_symmetry.space_group_name_H-M   'P 1'
#
loop_
_entity.id
_entity.type
_entity.pdbx_description
1 polymer ?
#
loop_
_entity_poly.entity_id
_entity_poly.type
_entity_poly.pdbx_seq_one_letter_code
_entity_poly.pdbx_strand_id
1 'polypeptide(L)'
;MNESQMKQERASNANLEKERRNYLSSLFNGTSNTKRQRLYQEFGYPVDLCFEDFYRACRRNAVAGAAVSRMVDGCWEDFPEVYEGDKTKDATKQTQWDKRVNKLLKRCWKQIKGADRRNLVGRYSALLIQVKDNKQWRDPVDTVAVGRLEEKALVKLIPAWEAQIEPIEWDSDPESETFGDVTMYSFIELSVGNNKDARPGRIINVHPDRVIILAEGSDDGSMTSGRSMLEEGFNKLLDLEKVSGGGAEGFLKNASRQLNFNFSSKTNFAQLARALGVTEAELSNAMDDQVRRLNDSTDSAVMMQEGDASVLSVAVADPEPTWRTALNEFCATVPIPVKILIGMQTGERASTEDAKDWAKTRMSRRNGFLTDVITDVVSRFWKIGIVPPAQAEEISVGWSDLLAPSQAEKIANMDKLADVAVKSTNAFGRSAITENEIRAAGELQPLPELDDEMPPDDRKPKPDPLADPQSEAEKPGDTTVES
;
A
#
# COMPACT_ATOMS: atom_id res chain seq x y z
N MET A 1 14.55 -40.63 -2.01
CA MET A 1 15.22 -39.97 -0.88
C MET A 1 14.37 -40.10 0.37
N ASN A 2 14.97 -40.49 1.50
CA ASN A 2 14.23 -40.75 2.74
C ASN A 2 13.95 -39.40 3.44
N GLU A 3 12.79 -39.26 4.12
CA GLU A 3 12.33 -38.02 4.79
C GLU A 3 13.39 -37.43 5.75
N SER A 4 14.21 -38.27 6.36
CA SER A 4 15.35 -37.88 7.20
C SER A 4 16.50 -37.26 6.41
N GLN A 5 16.73 -37.69 5.17
CA GLN A 5 17.77 -37.11 4.29
C GLN A 5 17.33 -35.75 3.78
N MET A 6 16.05 -35.57 3.44
CA MET A 6 15.51 -34.26 3.04
C MET A 6 15.55 -33.23 4.18
N LYS A 7 15.28 -33.65 5.42
CA LYS A 7 15.42 -32.76 6.60
C LYS A 7 16.87 -32.38 6.86
N GLN A 8 17.78 -33.28 6.61
CA GLN A 8 19.24 -33.06 6.81
C GLN A 8 19.81 -32.13 5.72
N GLU A 9 19.37 -32.25 4.47
CA GLU A 9 19.73 -31.32 3.38
C GLU A 9 19.14 -29.95 3.57
N ARG A 10 17.88 -29.83 3.99
CA ARG A 10 17.26 -28.55 4.33
C ARG A 10 17.97 -27.83 5.47
N ALA A 11 18.37 -28.58 6.51
CA ALA A 11 19.16 -28.03 7.61
C ALA A 11 20.57 -27.60 7.16
N SER A 12 21.18 -28.34 6.23
CA SER A 12 22.48 -28.01 5.65
C SER A 12 22.41 -26.75 4.78
N ASN A 13 21.40 -26.63 3.93
CA ASN A 13 21.22 -25.46 3.07
C ASN A 13 20.88 -24.20 3.88
N ALA A 14 20.02 -24.30 4.90
CA ALA A 14 19.73 -23.20 5.83
C ALA A 14 20.99 -22.74 6.60
N ASN A 15 21.88 -23.66 6.96
CA ASN A 15 23.15 -23.33 7.59
C ASN A 15 24.13 -22.67 6.61
N LEU A 16 24.17 -23.12 5.36
CA LEU A 16 25.00 -22.51 4.30
C LEU A 16 24.53 -21.10 3.98
N GLU A 17 23.22 -20.85 3.91
CA GLU A 17 22.68 -19.50 3.74
C GLU A 17 23.01 -18.61 4.94
N LYS A 18 22.90 -19.13 6.15
CA LYS A 18 23.27 -18.41 7.36
C LYS A 18 24.75 -18.07 7.40
N GLU A 19 25.61 -18.99 6.99
CA GLU A 19 27.05 -18.75 6.89
C GLU A 19 27.41 -17.77 5.78
N ARG A 20 26.76 -17.84 4.62
CA ARG A 20 26.88 -16.85 3.54
C ARG A 20 26.46 -15.46 3.98
N ARG A 21 25.33 -15.35 4.66
CA ARG A 21 24.82 -14.10 5.21
C ARG A 21 25.75 -13.52 6.28
N ASN A 22 26.28 -14.37 7.16
CA ASN A 22 27.26 -13.98 8.16
C ASN A 22 28.59 -13.55 7.51
N TYR A 23 29.02 -14.22 6.45
CA TYR A 23 30.22 -13.86 5.70
C TYR A 23 30.07 -12.54 4.99
N LEU A 24 28.95 -12.32 4.29
CA LEU A 24 28.65 -11.04 3.64
C LEU A 24 28.51 -9.91 4.68
N SER A 25 27.82 -10.17 5.79
CA SER A 25 27.72 -9.17 6.86
C SER A 25 29.06 -8.85 7.50
N SER A 26 30.00 -9.83 7.58
CA SER A 26 31.35 -9.59 8.08
C SER A 26 32.21 -8.78 7.11
N LEU A 27 31.99 -8.91 5.81
CA LEU A 27 32.67 -8.11 4.78
C LEU A 27 32.20 -6.65 4.80
N PHE A 28 30.91 -6.41 5.04
CA PHE A 28 30.35 -5.07 5.11
C PHE A 28 30.46 -4.44 6.51
N ASN A 29 30.55 -5.25 7.56
CA ASN A 29 30.77 -4.81 8.93
C ASN A 29 32.27 -4.73 9.25
N GLY A 30 33.05 -4.04 8.41
CA GLY A 30 34.49 -3.85 8.65
C GLY A 30 34.79 -3.53 10.10
N THR A 31 35.53 -4.41 10.75
CA THR A 31 36.43 -4.28 11.93
C THR A 31 36.05 -3.32 13.08
N SER A 32 34.93 -2.67 13.09
CA SER A 32 34.55 -1.84 14.19
C SER A 32 33.49 -2.52 15.02
N ASN A 33 33.92 -2.98 16.17
CA ASN A 33 33.10 -3.26 17.36
C ASN A 33 32.29 -2.01 17.71
N THR A 34 31.27 -1.74 16.92
CA THR A 34 30.67 -0.45 16.90
C THR A 34 29.47 -0.42 17.83
N LYS A 35 29.36 0.71 18.48
CA LYS A 35 28.15 1.14 19.19
C LYS A 35 26.87 0.81 18.40
N ARG A 36 26.88 0.73 17.05
CA ARG A 36 25.73 0.39 16.21
C ARG A 36 25.16 -1.01 16.49
N GLN A 37 25.99 -2.03 16.65
CA GLN A 37 25.49 -3.39 16.97
C GLN A 37 24.92 -3.45 18.40
N ARG A 38 25.50 -2.67 19.33
CA ARG A 38 24.96 -2.55 20.70
C ARG A 38 23.70 -1.71 20.73
N LEU A 39 23.61 -0.65 19.92
CA LEU A 39 22.42 0.21 19.87
C LEU A 39 21.16 -0.57 19.47
N TYR A 40 21.25 -1.47 18.51
CA TYR A 40 20.11 -2.31 18.14
C TYR A 40 19.62 -3.16 19.32
N GLN A 41 20.54 -3.78 20.06
CA GLN A 41 20.20 -4.55 21.27
C GLN A 41 19.69 -3.67 22.40
N GLU A 42 20.35 -2.53 22.66
CA GLU A 42 19.97 -1.59 23.70
C GLU A 42 18.59 -0.98 23.46
N PHE A 43 18.26 -0.68 22.21
CA PHE A 43 16.94 -0.17 21.85
C PHE A 43 15.90 -1.28 21.64
N GLY A 44 16.30 -2.55 21.72
CA GLY A 44 15.41 -3.69 21.54
C GLY A 44 14.87 -3.80 20.10
N TYR A 45 15.71 -3.45 19.13
CA TYR A 45 15.42 -3.69 17.72
C TYR A 45 15.83 -5.10 17.32
N PRO A 46 15.05 -5.80 16.48
CA PRO A 46 15.43 -7.10 15.94
C PRO A 46 16.67 -6.96 15.05
N VAL A 47 17.57 -7.91 15.12
CA VAL A 47 18.76 -7.97 14.25
C VAL A 47 18.37 -8.47 12.86
N ASP A 48 17.56 -9.51 12.83
CA ASP A 48 17.01 -10.11 11.61
C ASP A 48 15.49 -9.98 11.65
N LEU A 49 14.90 -9.62 10.51
CA LEU A 49 13.45 -9.53 10.32
C LEU A 49 12.97 -10.74 9.51
N CYS A 50 11.89 -11.35 9.97
CA CYS A 50 11.25 -12.44 9.27
C CYS A 50 9.81 -12.07 8.88
N PHE A 51 9.19 -12.91 8.05
CA PHE A 51 7.81 -12.70 7.60
C PHE A 51 6.82 -12.51 8.77
N GLU A 52 6.97 -13.27 9.85
CA GLU A 52 6.10 -13.19 11.02
C GLU A 52 6.12 -11.80 11.66
N ASP A 53 7.26 -11.12 11.66
CA ASP A 53 7.41 -9.78 12.23
C ASP A 53 6.60 -8.77 11.39
N PHE A 54 6.75 -8.81 10.06
CA PHE A 54 5.97 -7.97 9.16
C PHE A 54 4.48 -8.25 9.23
N TYR A 55 4.11 -9.53 9.27
CA TYR A 55 2.71 -9.95 9.38
C TYR A 55 2.07 -9.47 10.69
N ARG A 56 2.77 -9.62 11.82
CA ARG A 56 2.30 -9.14 13.14
C ARG A 56 2.19 -7.63 13.17
N ALA A 57 3.19 -6.92 12.65
CA ALA A 57 3.17 -5.46 12.55
C ALA A 57 1.97 -5.00 11.72
N CYS A 58 1.77 -5.52 10.52
CA CYS A 58 0.63 -5.19 9.67
C CYS A 58 -0.73 -5.45 10.34
N ARG A 59 -0.82 -6.48 11.19
CA ARG A 59 -2.08 -6.89 11.86
C ARG A 59 -2.38 -6.11 13.13
N ARG A 60 -1.39 -5.61 13.85
CA ARG A 60 -1.54 -5.04 15.19
C ARG A 60 -1.04 -3.62 15.34
N ASN A 61 -0.04 -3.20 14.59
CA ASN A 61 0.43 -1.82 14.59
C ASN A 61 -0.48 -0.98 13.68
N ALA A 62 -1.07 0.08 14.23
CA ALA A 62 -2.04 0.90 13.51
C ALA A 62 -1.41 1.61 12.30
N VAL A 63 -0.16 2.09 12.44
CA VAL A 63 0.55 2.82 11.38
C VAL A 63 0.96 1.88 10.26
N ALA A 64 1.52 0.70 10.58
CA ALA A 64 1.88 -0.32 9.60
C ALA A 64 0.66 -0.82 8.82
N GLY A 65 -0.43 -1.12 9.51
CA GLY A 65 -1.68 -1.55 8.89
C GLY A 65 -2.30 -0.47 8.00
N ALA A 66 -2.22 0.79 8.41
CA ALA A 66 -2.66 1.93 7.60
C ALA A 66 -1.80 2.10 6.35
N ALA A 67 -0.47 2.01 6.45
CA ALA A 67 0.44 2.15 5.33
C ALA A 67 0.15 1.13 4.22
N VAL A 68 0.07 -0.17 4.57
CA VAL A 68 -0.25 -1.23 3.62
C VAL A 68 -1.65 -1.04 3.02
N SER A 69 -2.65 -0.71 3.84
CA SER A 69 -4.03 -0.53 3.35
C SER A 69 -4.15 0.68 2.42
N ARG A 70 -3.55 1.83 2.78
CA ARG A 70 -3.55 3.03 1.94
C ARG A 70 -2.86 2.79 0.60
N MET A 71 -1.71 2.09 0.59
CA MET A 71 -1.00 1.78 -0.64
C MET A 71 -1.84 0.88 -1.55
N VAL A 72 -2.35 -0.23 -1.03
CA VAL A 72 -3.17 -1.18 -1.81
C VAL A 72 -4.44 -0.49 -2.30
N ASP A 73 -5.21 0.13 -1.40
CA ASP A 73 -6.51 0.70 -1.78
C ASP A 73 -6.34 1.91 -2.71
N GLY A 74 -5.27 2.69 -2.53
CA GLY A 74 -4.97 3.80 -3.42
C GLY A 74 -4.50 3.38 -4.81
N CYS A 75 -3.69 2.32 -4.93
CA CYS A 75 -3.29 1.81 -6.23
C CYS A 75 -4.43 1.07 -6.95
N TRP A 76 -5.31 0.40 -6.20
CA TRP A 76 -6.46 -0.36 -6.72
C TRP A 76 -7.79 0.39 -6.50
N GLU A 77 -7.79 1.70 -6.61
CA GLU A 77 -8.99 2.54 -6.55
C GLU A 77 -9.95 2.21 -7.70
N ASP A 78 -9.39 1.95 -8.87
CA ASP A 78 -10.03 1.39 -10.04
C ASP A 78 -9.23 0.21 -10.60
N PHE A 79 -9.80 -0.51 -11.54
CA PHE A 79 -9.14 -1.64 -12.19
C PHE A 79 -8.73 -1.26 -13.60
N PRO A 80 -7.51 -1.64 -14.03
CA PRO A 80 -7.04 -1.31 -15.36
C PRO A 80 -7.78 -2.12 -16.44
N GLU A 81 -7.70 -1.64 -17.66
CA GLU A 81 -8.11 -2.36 -18.85
C GLU A 81 -6.88 -2.86 -19.61
N VAL A 82 -6.98 -4.06 -20.14
CA VAL A 82 -5.91 -4.70 -20.91
C VAL A 82 -6.28 -4.69 -22.38
N TYR A 83 -5.33 -4.36 -23.21
CA TYR A 83 -5.48 -4.25 -24.66
C TYR A 83 -4.40 -5.06 -25.36
N GLU A 84 -4.72 -5.62 -26.54
CA GLU A 84 -3.72 -6.14 -27.45
C GLU A 84 -3.12 -5.00 -28.31
N GLY A 85 -1.79 -4.94 -28.35
CA GLY A 85 -1.05 -3.90 -29.07
C GLY A 85 -0.93 -2.58 -28.31
N ASP A 86 -0.43 -1.55 -29.00
CA ASP A 86 -0.18 -0.23 -28.44
C ASP A 86 -1.48 0.57 -28.29
N LYS A 87 -1.81 0.92 -27.03
CA LYS A 87 -2.98 1.74 -26.70
C LYS A 87 -3.00 3.12 -27.37
N THR A 88 -1.84 3.66 -27.76
CA THR A 88 -1.73 5.02 -28.27
C THR A 88 -2.29 5.19 -29.66
N LYS A 89 -2.45 4.10 -30.43
CA LYS A 89 -2.82 4.18 -31.84
C LYS A 89 -4.31 4.10 -32.16
N ASP A 90 -5.13 3.40 -31.33
CA ASP A 90 -6.57 3.24 -31.59
C ASP A 90 -7.41 2.99 -30.32
N ALA A 91 -7.33 3.87 -29.33
CA ALA A 91 -8.04 3.73 -28.03
C ALA A 91 -9.58 3.61 -28.12
N THR A 92 -10.16 3.77 -29.30
CA THR A 92 -11.63 3.79 -29.50
C THR A 92 -12.24 2.45 -29.91
N LYS A 93 -11.44 1.46 -30.31
CA LYS A 93 -11.96 0.17 -30.79
C LYS A 93 -11.38 -0.99 -29.97
N GLN A 94 -12.08 -1.38 -28.91
CA GLN A 94 -11.77 -2.63 -28.21
C GLN A 94 -11.98 -3.83 -29.12
N THR A 95 -10.95 -4.69 -29.24
CA THR A 95 -11.01 -5.93 -29.98
C THR A 95 -11.89 -6.98 -29.28
N GLN A 96 -12.18 -8.08 -29.93
CA GLN A 96 -12.88 -9.20 -29.29
C GLN A 96 -12.03 -9.85 -28.22
N TRP A 97 -10.70 -9.85 -28.41
CA TRP A 97 -9.74 -10.35 -27.44
C TRP A 97 -9.75 -9.48 -26.16
N ASP A 98 -9.67 -8.15 -26.31
CA ASP A 98 -9.73 -7.20 -25.18
C ASP A 98 -10.98 -7.40 -24.33
N LYS A 99 -12.14 -7.51 -24.98
CA LYS A 99 -13.42 -7.72 -24.29
C LYS A 99 -13.44 -9.02 -23.49
N ARG A 100 -12.85 -10.09 -24.05
CA ARG A 100 -12.77 -11.40 -23.39
C ARG A 100 -11.83 -11.35 -22.19
N VAL A 101 -10.62 -10.83 -22.36
CA VAL A 101 -9.61 -10.73 -21.31
C VAL A 101 -10.11 -9.85 -20.16
N ASN A 102 -10.63 -8.66 -20.47
CA ASN A 102 -11.16 -7.77 -19.43
C ASN A 102 -12.36 -8.35 -18.69
N LYS A 103 -13.23 -9.10 -19.38
CA LYS A 103 -14.33 -9.83 -18.72
C LYS A 103 -13.81 -10.92 -17.77
N LEU A 104 -12.76 -11.64 -18.13
CA LEU A 104 -12.12 -12.64 -17.29
C LEU A 104 -11.46 -11.97 -16.07
N LEU A 105 -10.67 -10.92 -16.29
CA LEU A 105 -9.96 -10.19 -15.25
C LEU A 105 -10.91 -9.56 -14.21
N LYS A 106 -12.09 -9.09 -14.62
CA LYS A 106 -13.12 -8.61 -13.68
C LYS A 106 -13.48 -9.63 -12.59
N ARG A 107 -13.35 -10.92 -12.88
CA ARG A 107 -13.58 -12.00 -11.91
C ARG A 107 -12.37 -12.25 -11.01
N CYS A 108 -11.20 -11.82 -11.43
CA CYS A 108 -9.91 -12.12 -10.81
C CYS A 108 -9.34 -10.96 -9.98
N TRP A 109 -9.80 -9.73 -10.17
CA TRP A 109 -9.22 -8.54 -9.54
C TRP A 109 -9.10 -8.62 -8.02
N LYS A 110 -10.11 -9.17 -7.36
CA LYS A 110 -10.08 -9.34 -5.90
C LYS A 110 -8.91 -10.22 -5.44
N GLN A 111 -8.60 -11.26 -6.18
CA GLN A 111 -7.51 -12.19 -5.88
C GLN A 111 -6.16 -11.57 -6.21
N ILE A 112 -6.05 -10.87 -7.33
CA ILE A 112 -4.83 -10.16 -7.74
C ILE A 112 -4.51 -9.04 -6.74
N LYS A 113 -5.46 -8.17 -6.40
CA LYS A 113 -5.34 -7.18 -5.32
C LYS A 113 -4.96 -7.83 -3.99
N GLY A 114 -5.52 -9.03 -3.71
CA GLY A 114 -5.20 -9.82 -2.52
C GLY A 114 -3.76 -10.35 -2.51
N ALA A 115 -3.21 -10.72 -3.67
CA ALA A 115 -1.81 -11.11 -3.81
C ALA A 115 -0.89 -9.90 -3.63
N ASP A 116 -1.22 -8.77 -4.25
CA ASP A 116 -0.48 -7.51 -4.10
C ASP A 116 -0.40 -7.05 -2.62
N ARG A 117 -1.53 -7.13 -1.88
CA ARG A 117 -1.51 -6.86 -0.44
C ARG A 117 -0.53 -7.75 0.33
N ARG A 118 -0.43 -9.03 -0.06
CA ARG A 118 0.48 -9.98 0.58
C ARG A 118 1.93 -9.69 0.24
N ASN A 119 2.17 -9.28 -0.99
CA ASN A 119 3.49 -8.85 -1.46
C ASN A 119 4.03 -7.65 -0.67
N LEU A 120 3.21 -6.63 -0.44
CA LEU A 120 3.63 -5.47 0.35
C LEU A 120 3.95 -5.79 1.82
N VAL A 121 3.37 -6.84 2.38
CA VAL A 121 3.64 -7.27 3.77
C VAL A 121 4.83 -8.22 3.83
N GLY A 122 4.89 -9.22 2.94
CA GLY A 122 6.01 -10.13 2.83
C GLY A 122 7.11 -9.59 1.90
N ARG A 123 8.11 -10.39 1.68
CA ARG A 123 9.13 -10.14 0.64
C ARG A 123 8.63 -10.52 -0.74
N TYR A 124 7.74 -11.51 -0.78
CA TYR A 124 7.02 -11.91 -1.99
C TYR A 124 5.66 -12.49 -1.62
N SER A 125 4.84 -12.66 -2.61
CA SER A 125 3.60 -13.41 -2.53
C SER A 125 3.43 -14.26 -3.79
N ALA A 126 2.46 -15.17 -3.76
CA ALA A 126 2.15 -15.95 -4.95
C ALA A 126 0.66 -15.91 -5.27
N LEU A 127 0.38 -16.07 -6.55
CA LEU A 127 -0.96 -16.27 -7.08
C LEU A 127 -1.01 -17.65 -7.74
N LEU A 128 -1.66 -18.62 -7.10
CA LEU A 128 -1.80 -19.94 -7.65
C LEU A 128 -3.03 -20.01 -8.58
N ILE A 129 -2.86 -20.69 -9.71
CA ILE A 129 -3.88 -20.85 -10.75
C ILE A 129 -4.46 -22.26 -10.68
N GLN A 130 -5.71 -22.38 -10.29
CA GLN A 130 -6.41 -23.66 -10.32
C GLN A 130 -7.21 -23.77 -11.60
N VAL A 131 -6.90 -24.77 -12.41
CA VAL A 131 -7.55 -25.07 -13.69
C VAL A 131 -8.16 -26.47 -13.73
N LYS A 132 -9.09 -26.69 -14.66
CA LYS A 132 -9.75 -27.99 -14.96
C LYS A 132 -8.99 -28.70 -16.08
N ASP A 133 -7.90 -29.37 -15.73
CA ASP A 133 -7.07 -30.10 -16.69
C ASP A 133 -6.89 -31.59 -16.35
N ASN A 134 -7.60 -32.09 -15.32
CA ASN A 134 -7.51 -33.47 -14.82
C ASN A 134 -6.07 -33.89 -14.40
N LYS A 135 -5.18 -32.93 -14.16
CA LYS A 135 -3.80 -33.15 -13.69
C LYS A 135 -3.66 -32.81 -12.21
N GLN A 136 -2.62 -33.36 -11.58
CA GLN A 136 -2.28 -32.99 -10.21
C GLN A 136 -1.56 -31.65 -10.17
N TRP A 137 -1.51 -31.02 -9.01
CA TRP A 137 -0.83 -29.74 -8.83
C TRP A 137 0.65 -29.76 -9.20
N ARG A 138 1.32 -30.89 -9.00
CA ARG A 138 2.74 -31.11 -9.31
C ARG A 138 3.01 -31.30 -10.80
N ASP A 139 1.98 -31.59 -11.59
CA ASP A 139 2.15 -31.87 -13.02
C ASP A 139 2.04 -30.55 -13.81
N PRO A 140 2.77 -30.40 -14.93
CA PRO A 140 2.57 -29.28 -15.84
C PRO A 140 1.11 -29.22 -16.31
N VAL A 141 0.65 -28.02 -16.65
CA VAL A 141 -0.73 -27.81 -17.10
C VAL A 141 -0.95 -28.49 -18.46
N ASP A 142 -2.04 -29.24 -18.61
CA ASP A 142 -2.48 -29.76 -19.89
C ASP A 142 -3.13 -28.61 -20.70
N THR A 143 -2.31 -27.92 -21.49
CA THR A 143 -2.71 -26.77 -22.30
C THR A 143 -3.78 -27.11 -23.34
N VAL A 144 -3.80 -28.38 -23.83
CA VAL A 144 -4.82 -28.82 -24.79
C VAL A 144 -6.17 -29.00 -24.11
N ALA A 145 -6.21 -29.59 -22.91
CA ALA A 145 -7.44 -29.74 -22.14
C ALA A 145 -8.00 -28.38 -21.70
N VAL A 146 -7.12 -27.49 -21.24
CA VAL A 146 -7.48 -26.12 -20.85
C VAL A 146 -7.97 -25.31 -22.06
N GLY A 147 -7.27 -25.35 -23.19
CA GLY A 147 -7.64 -24.64 -24.42
C GLY A 147 -9.00 -25.03 -25.00
N ARG A 148 -9.44 -26.29 -24.78
CA ARG A 148 -10.82 -26.72 -25.17
C ARG A 148 -11.92 -26.06 -24.32
N LEU A 149 -11.62 -25.75 -23.06
CA LEU A 149 -12.56 -25.14 -22.12
C LEU A 149 -12.41 -23.62 -22.06
N GLU A 150 -11.27 -23.08 -22.48
CA GLU A 150 -10.89 -21.67 -22.46
C GLU A 150 -11.15 -21.04 -21.07
N GLU A 151 -11.82 -19.91 -21.00
CA GLU A 151 -12.13 -19.17 -19.75
C GLU A 151 -12.87 -20.02 -18.70
N LYS A 152 -13.57 -21.08 -19.13
CA LYS A 152 -14.30 -22.01 -18.24
C LYS A 152 -13.35 -23.00 -17.54
N ALA A 153 -12.13 -23.12 -18.04
CA ALA A 153 -11.10 -23.94 -17.42
C ALA A 153 -10.62 -23.34 -16.09
N LEU A 154 -10.59 -22.01 -15.99
CA LEU A 154 -10.19 -21.33 -14.76
C LEU A 154 -11.22 -21.57 -13.65
N VAL A 155 -10.81 -22.28 -12.59
CA VAL A 155 -11.63 -22.52 -11.40
C VAL A 155 -11.54 -21.31 -10.47
N LYS A 156 -10.33 -20.97 -10.04
CA LYS A 156 -10.06 -19.81 -9.17
C LYS A 156 -8.57 -19.46 -9.16
N LEU A 157 -8.29 -18.25 -8.71
CA LEU A 157 -6.96 -17.82 -8.29
C LEU A 157 -6.86 -17.87 -6.77
N ILE A 158 -5.73 -18.35 -6.24
CA ILE A 158 -5.50 -18.49 -4.79
C ILE A 158 -4.29 -17.65 -4.43
N PRO A 159 -4.49 -16.50 -3.77
CA PRO A 159 -3.37 -15.70 -3.29
C PRO A 159 -2.75 -16.32 -2.04
N ALA A 160 -1.44 -16.54 -2.06
CA ALA A 160 -0.68 -17.13 -0.98
C ALA A 160 0.31 -16.13 -0.37
N TRP A 161 0.53 -16.26 0.93
CA TRP A 161 1.58 -15.54 1.64
C TRP A 161 2.95 -16.18 1.40
N GLU A 162 4.03 -15.43 1.58
CA GLU A 162 5.40 -15.93 1.61
C GLU A 162 5.54 -17.20 2.47
N ALA A 163 5.01 -17.19 3.68
CA ALA A 163 5.06 -18.34 4.59
C ALA A 163 4.26 -19.58 4.11
N GLN A 164 3.46 -19.46 3.08
CA GLN A 164 2.65 -20.56 2.54
C GLN A 164 3.28 -21.22 1.31
N ILE A 165 4.19 -20.53 0.61
CA ILE A 165 4.78 -21.01 -0.62
C ILE A 165 6.28 -20.84 -0.58
N GLU A 166 6.98 -21.88 -1.00
CA GLU A 166 8.45 -21.94 -0.98
C GLU A 166 8.94 -22.66 -2.24
N PRO A 167 9.95 -22.12 -2.96
CA PRO A 167 10.62 -22.87 -4.02
C PRO A 167 11.41 -24.04 -3.42
N ILE A 168 11.29 -25.23 -4.00
CA ILE A 168 11.95 -26.44 -3.49
C ILE A 168 12.90 -27.10 -4.48
N GLU A 169 12.72 -26.86 -5.77
CA GLU A 169 13.58 -27.42 -6.82
C GLU A 169 13.87 -26.34 -7.86
N TRP A 170 15.10 -26.31 -8.37
CA TRP A 170 15.56 -25.41 -9.40
C TRP A 170 16.17 -26.18 -10.55
N ASP A 171 16.13 -25.61 -11.75
CA ASP A 171 16.85 -26.12 -12.88
C ASP A 171 18.35 -25.89 -12.67
N SER A 172 19.08 -26.98 -12.56
CA SER A 172 20.54 -26.99 -12.36
C SER A 172 21.32 -27.40 -13.60
N ASP A 173 20.65 -27.60 -14.73
CA ASP A 173 21.33 -27.94 -15.98
C ASP A 173 21.93 -26.66 -16.61
N PRO A 174 23.28 -26.53 -16.64
CA PRO A 174 23.95 -25.35 -17.17
C PRO A 174 23.76 -25.15 -18.69
N GLU A 175 23.27 -26.15 -19.41
CA GLU A 175 22.96 -26.06 -20.83
C GLU A 175 21.48 -25.72 -21.09
N SER A 176 20.65 -25.66 -20.04
CA SER A 176 19.23 -25.30 -20.13
C SER A 176 19.05 -23.79 -20.26
N GLU A 177 18.11 -23.38 -21.12
CA GLU A 177 17.68 -21.97 -21.24
C GLU A 177 17.00 -21.46 -19.97
N THR A 178 16.54 -22.38 -19.11
CA THR A 178 15.86 -22.10 -17.85
C THR A 178 16.76 -22.35 -16.63
N PHE A 179 18.09 -22.35 -16.83
CA PHE A 179 19.06 -22.53 -15.75
C PHE A 179 18.84 -21.53 -14.61
N GLY A 180 18.64 -22.04 -13.40
CA GLY A 180 18.35 -21.24 -12.21
C GLY A 180 16.87 -20.95 -11.98
N ASP A 181 15.98 -21.27 -12.93
CA ASP A 181 14.55 -21.12 -12.73
C ASP A 181 14.00 -22.18 -11.77
N VAL A 182 12.95 -21.83 -11.04
CA VAL A 182 12.27 -22.74 -10.12
C VAL A 182 11.46 -23.75 -10.91
N THR A 183 11.71 -25.04 -10.69
CA THR A 183 10.99 -26.15 -11.33
C THR A 183 9.88 -26.72 -10.46
N MET A 184 9.88 -26.47 -9.14
CA MET A 184 8.83 -26.92 -8.24
C MET A 184 8.70 -26.01 -7.02
N TYR A 185 7.45 -25.73 -6.63
CA TYR A 185 7.10 -25.04 -5.39
C TYR A 185 6.41 -25.98 -4.41
N SER A 186 6.62 -25.73 -3.11
CA SER A 186 5.85 -26.35 -2.03
C SER A 186 4.81 -25.34 -1.54
N PHE A 187 3.54 -25.72 -1.51
CA PHE A 187 2.45 -24.88 -1.00
C PHE A 187 1.76 -25.54 0.19
N ILE A 188 1.59 -24.78 1.27
CA ILE A 188 0.94 -25.22 2.51
C ILE A 188 -0.46 -24.62 2.57
N GLU A 189 -1.48 -25.47 2.53
CA GLU A 189 -2.90 -25.08 2.65
C GLU A 189 -3.28 -24.74 4.11
N LEU A 190 -2.49 -23.95 4.82
CA LEU A 190 -2.80 -23.46 6.16
C LEU A 190 -3.20 -22.00 6.12
N SER A 191 -4.13 -21.61 6.99
CA SER A 191 -4.32 -20.18 7.25
C SER A 191 -3.15 -19.64 8.07
N VAL A 192 -2.55 -18.54 7.62
CA VAL A 192 -1.53 -17.83 8.39
C VAL A 192 -2.19 -17.13 9.58
N GLY A 193 -1.73 -17.42 10.78
CA GLY A 193 -2.22 -16.87 12.04
C GLY A 193 -2.63 -17.95 13.05
N ASN A 194 -2.83 -17.54 14.32
CA ASN A 194 -3.25 -18.41 15.43
C ASN A 194 -4.72 -18.82 15.31
N ASN A 195 -5.05 -19.64 14.35
CA ASN A 195 -6.38 -20.21 14.25
C ASN A 195 -6.35 -21.60 14.92
N LYS A 196 -6.83 -21.67 16.18
CA LYS A 196 -6.87 -22.92 16.96
C LYS A 196 -7.72 -24.02 16.31
N ASP A 197 -8.58 -23.64 15.37
CA ASP A 197 -9.48 -24.56 14.64
C ASP A 197 -8.94 -24.93 13.25
N ALA A 198 -7.68 -24.57 12.93
CA ALA A 198 -7.10 -24.91 11.65
C ALA A 198 -6.92 -26.43 11.55
N ARG A 199 -7.54 -27.03 10.53
CA ARG A 199 -7.25 -28.40 10.13
C ARG A 199 -5.76 -28.52 9.83
N PRO A 200 -5.13 -29.70 10.10
CA PRO A 200 -3.74 -29.91 9.72
C PRO A 200 -3.57 -29.58 8.24
N GLY A 201 -2.68 -28.65 7.93
CA GLY A 201 -2.47 -28.17 6.58
C GLY A 201 -1.90 -29.27 5.71
N ARG A 202 -2.44 -29.40 4.52
CA ARG A 202 -1.88 -30.28 3.50
C ARG A 202 -0.76 -29.53 2.79
N ILE A 203 0.39 -30.19 2.66
CA ILE A 203 1.49 -29.72 1.83
C ILE A 203 1.32 -30.33 0.44
N ILE A 204 1.33 -29.51 -0.58
CA ILE A 204 1.23 -29.92 -1.97
C ILE A 204 2.38 -29.31 -2.77
N ASN A 205 2.96 -30.11 -3.67
CA ASN A 205 3.93 -29.61 -4.63
C ASN A 205 3.16 -29.01 -5.82
N VAL A 206 3.61 -27.88 -6.29
CA VAL A 206 2.94 -27.10 -7.34
C VAL A 206 3.93 -26.79 -8.46
N HIS A 207 3.53 -27.14 -9.69
CA HIS A 207 4.32 -26.86 -10.88
C HIS A 207 4.34 -25.35 -11.18
N PRO A 208 5.45 -24.77 -11.68
CA PRO A 208 5.57 -23.33 -11.98
C PRO A 208 4.51 -22.79 -12.93
N ASP A 209 3.97 -23.59 -13.86
CA ASP A 209 2.88 -23.18 -14.74
C ASP A 209 1.65 -22.66 -13.97
N ARG A 210 1.47 -23.14 -12.75
CA ARG A 210 0.33 -22.82 -11.88
C ARG A 210 0.64 -21.74 -10.85
N VAL A 211 1.83 -21.14 -10.91
CA VAL A 211 2.28 -20.15 -9.91
C VAL A 211 2.74 -18.88 -10.62
N ILE A 212 2.29 -17.75 -10.11
CA ILE A 212 2.81 -16.43 -10.45
C ILE A 212 3.32 -15.83 -9.15
N ILE A 213 4.61 -15.45 -9.13
CA ILE A 213 5.23 -14.81 -7.96
C ILE A 213 5.16 -13.29 -8.15
N LEU A 214 4.81 -12.59 -7.09
CA LEU A 214 4.87 -11.14 -6.98
C LEU A 214 5.98 -10.82 -5.98
N ALA A 215 7.05 -10.16 -6.42
CA ALA A 215 8.19 -9.76 -5.59
C ALA A 215 8.61 -8.34 -5.98
N GLU A 216 8.20 -7.36 -5.20
CA GLU A 216 8.51 -5.95 -5.43
C GLU A 216 9.82 -5.57 -4.73
N GLY A 217 10.65 -4.73 -5.38
CA GLY A 217 11.89 -4.23 -4.78
C GLY A 217 13.01 -5.26 -4.65
N SER A 218 13.05 -6.27 -5.51
CA SER A 218 14.15 -7.23 -5.57
C SER A 218 15.43 -6.53 -6.01
N ASP A 219 16.50 -6.69 -5.22
CA ASP A 219 17.82 -6.12 -5.52
C ASP A 219 18.64 -6.99 -6.49
N ASP A 220 18.36 -8.28 -6.53
CA ASP A 220 19.14 -9.28 -7.30
C ASP A 220 18.33 -9.86 -8.49
N GLY A 221 17.12 -9.38 -8.72
CA GLY A 221 16.23 -9.91 -9.76
C GLY A 221 15.65 -11.30 -9.45
N SER A 222 15.91 -11.86 -8.27
CA SER A 222 15.32 -13.12 -7.85
C SER A 222 13.81 -12.96 -7.58
N MET A 223 13.03 -13.92 -8.07
CA MET A 223 11.57 -13.91 -7.89
C MET A 223 11.12 -14.04 -6.42
N THR A 224 12.02 -14.37 -5.50
CA THR A 224 11.70 -14.60 -4.09
C THR A 224 12.47 -13.70 -3.12
N SER A 225 13.25 -12.75 -3.63
CA SER A 225 14.05 -11.82 -2.84
C SER A 225 13.55 -10.38 -2.88
N GLY A 226 12.25 -10.19 -3.04
CA GLY A 226 11.62 -8.87 -2.91
C GLY A 226 11.78 -8.28 -1.51
N ARG A 227 11.31 -7.07 -1.33
CA ARG A 227 11.41 -6.33 -0.06
C ARG A 227 10.03 -5.99 0.50
N SER A 228 9.81 -6.29 1.78
CA SER A 228 8.59 -5.82 2.46
C SER A 228 8.56 -4.30 2.53
N MET A 229 7.40 -3.71 2.27
CA MET A 229 7.18 -2.27 2.43
C MET A 229 7.48 -1.79 3.86
N LEU A 230 7.41 -2.68 4.85
CA LEU A 230 7.61 -2.37 6.27
C LEU A 230 9.06 -2.52 6.72
N GLU A 231 9.93 -3.13 5.90
CA GLU A 231 11.28 -3.56 6.31
C GLU A 231 12.18 -2.38 6.69
N GLU A 232 12.28 -1.37 5.83
CA GLU A 232 13.16 -0.22 6.06
C GLU A 232 12.72 0.63 7.25
N GLY A 233 11.40 0.75 7.46
CA GLY A 233 10.81 1.54 8.54
C GLY A 233 10.51 0.76 9.81
N PHE A 234 10.87 -0.53 9.90
CA PHE A 234 10.41 -1.41 10.98
C PHE A 234 10.80 -0.94 12.38
N ASN A 235 12.03 -0.48 12.54
CA ASN A 235 12.50 0.05 13.83
C ASN A 235 11.71 1.30 14.26
N LYS A 236 11.27 2.12 13.32
CA LYS A 236 10.44 3.29 13.62
C LYS A 236 9.01 2.94 14.01
N LEU A 237 8.48 1.84 13.46
CA LEU A 237 7.20 1.29 13.94
C LEU A 237 7.30 0.83 15.40
N LEU A 238 8.42 0.21 15.78
CA LEU A 238 8.67 -0.18 17.17
C LEU A 238 8.82 1.06 18.07
N ASP A 239 9.48 2.10 17.61
CA ASP A 239 9.60 3.35 18.37
C ASP A 239 8.24 4.02 18.59
N LEU A 240 7.39 4.03 17.56
CA LEU A 240 6.01 4.53 17.70
C LEU A 240 5.22 3.76 18.76
N GLU A 241 5.34 2.43 18.81
CA GLU A 241 4.69 1.60 19.83
C GLU A 241 5.25 1.86 21.21
N LYS A 242 6.59 1.95 21.36
CA LYS A 242 7.25 2.23 22.63
C LYS A 242 6.83 3.59 23.19
N VAL A 243 6.79 4.63 22.35
CA VAL A 243 6.41 5.99 22.76
C VAL A 243 4.93 6.04 23.14
N SER A 244 4.05 5.45 22.35
CA SER A 244 2.61 5.43 22.61
C SER A 244 2.30 4.58 23.86
N GLY A 245 2.88 3.38 23.96
CA GLY A 245 2.68 2.47 25.09
C GLY A 245 3.29 3.00 26.38
N GLY A 246 4.52 3.50 26.32
CA GLY A 246 5.20 4.10 27.47
C GLY A 246 4.51 5.37 27.97
N GLY A 247 4.01 6.21 27.05
CA GLY A 247 3.22 7.39 27.41
C GLY A 247 1.92 7.01 28.11
N ALA A 248 1.20 6.01 27.59
CA ALA A 248 -0.03 5.51 28.20
C ALA A 248 0.22 4.88 29.58
N GLU A 249 1.28 4.08 29.72
CA GLU A 249 1.66 3.49 31.00
C GLU A 249 2.08 4.56 32.01
N GLY A 250 2.86 5.55 31.58
CA GLY A 250 3.25 6.69 32.40
C GLY A 250 2.05 7.48 32.90
N PHE A 251 1.04 7.69 32.03
CA PHE A 251 -0.22 8.33 32.42
C PHE A 251 -0.97 7.51 33.47
N LEU A 252 -1.10 6.19 33.27
CA LEU A 252 -1.78 5.30 34.23
C LEU A 252 -1.06 5.27 35.57
N LYS A 253 0.29 5.18 35.56
CA LYS A 253 1.10 5.22 36.77
C LYS A 253 0.98 6.53 37.55
N ASN A 254 0.90 7.67 36.83
CA ASN A 254 0.69 8.97 37.45
C ASN A 254 -0.75 9.19 37.96
N ALA A 255 -1.73 8.59 37.26
CA ALA A 255 -3.13 8.62 37.68
C ALA A 255 -3.34 7.78 38.97
N SER A 256 -2.58 6.71 39.13
CA SER A 256 -2.53 5.96 40.41
C SER A 256 -1.57 6.66 41.37
N ARG A 257 -2.09 7.11 42.52
CA ARG A 257 -1.26 7.80 43.52
C ARG A 257 -0.17 6.86 44.05
N GLN A 258 1.08 7.11 43.61
CA GLN A 258 2.23 6.41 44.19
C GLN A 258 2.61 7.10 45.51
N LEU A 259 2.28 6.48 46.64
CA LEU A 259 2.60 7.00 47.93
C LEU A 259 3.94 6.46 48.41
N ASN A 260 4.81 7.36 48.84
CA ASN A 260 6.04 7.03 49.51
C ASN A 260 5.84 7.28 51.02
N PHE A 261 5.99 6.24 51.82
CA PHE A 261 5.94 6.31 53.27
C PHE A 261 7.37 6.31 53.84
N ASN A 262 7.76 7.40 54.43
CA ASN A 262 9.04 7.52 55.09
C ASN A 262 8.85 7.42 56.59
N PHE A 263 9.37 6.35 57.16
CA PHE A 263 9.28 6.13 58.64
C PHE A 263 10.50 6.69 59.33
N SER A 264 10.29 7.33 60.47
CA SER A 264 11.36 7.77 61.32
C SER A 264 12.16 6.59 61.88
N SER A 265 13.46 6.79 62.14
CA SER A 265 14.30 5.78 62.78
C SER A 265 13.83 5.35 64.20
N LYS A 266 12.86 6.08 64.74
CA LYS A 266 12.25 5.78 66.05
C LYS A 266 10.97 4.93 65.96
N THR A 267 10.50 4.67 64.72
CA THR A 267 9.28 3.92 64.48
C THR A 267 9.45 2.46 64.92
N ASN A 268 8.58 2.02 65.83
CA ASN A 268 8.56 0.64 66.23
C ASN A 268 7.59 -0.19 65.42
N PHE A 269 8.12 -0.94 64.44
CA PHE A 269 7.33 -1.74 63.50
C PHE A 269 6.48 -2.81 64.22
N ALA A 270 6.92 -3.35 65.38
CA ALA A 270 6.12 -4.29 66.12
C ALA A 270 4.87 -3.65 66.78
N GLN A 271 4.96 -2.39 67.16
CA GLN A 271 3.80 -1.64 67.64
C GLN A 271 2.84 -1.27 66.52
N LEU A 272 3.39 -0.88 65.37
CA LEU A 272 2.62 -0.56 64.16
C LEU A 272 1.85 -1.80 63.66
N ALA A 273 2.50 -2.96 63.61
CA ALA A 273 1.87 -4.21 63.24
C ALA A 273 0.72 -4.60 64.18
N ARG A 274 0.93 -4.44 65.48
CA ARG A 274 -0.12 -4.67 66.52
C ARG A 274 -1.28 -3.71 66.38
N ALA A 275 -1.03 -2.43 66.06
CA ALA A 275 -2.07 -1.44 65.85
C ALA A 275 -2.92 -1.73 64.62
N LEU A 276 -2.31 -2.32 63.59
CA LEU A 276 -2.99 -2.78 62.37
C LEU A 276 -3.60 -4.18 62.50
N GLY A 277 -3.35 -4.89 63.65
CA GLY A 277 -3.87 -6.23 63.87
C GLY A 277 -3.22 -7.32 63.04
N VAL A 278 -1.98 -7.09 62.61
CA VAL A 278 -1.21 -8.01 61.75
C VAL A 278 0.13 -8.38 62.40
N THR A 279 0.78 -9.40 61.89
CA THR A 279 2.15 -9.75 62.27
C THR A 279 3.18 -8.83 61.57
N GLU A 280 4.42 -8.72 62.13
CA GLU A 280 5.47 -7.94 61.48
C GLU A 280 5.76 -8.41 60.03
N ALA A 281 5.66 -9.71 59.79
CA ALA A 281 5.85 -10.28 58.43
C ALA A 281 4.74 -9.88 57.44
N GLU A 282 3.53 -9.62 57.95
CA GLU A 282 2.35 -9.23 57.15
C GLU A 282 2.20 -7.71 57.06
N LEU A 283 3.02 -6.93 57.76
CA LEU A 283 2.93 -5.47 57.78
C LEU A 283 3.05 -4.85 56.35
N SER A 284 3.96 -5.36 55.56
CA SER A 284 4.13 -4.89 54.17
C SER A 284 2.86 -5.09 53.34
N ASN A 285 2.23 -6.25 53.46
CA ASN A 285 1.00 -6.56 52.74
C ASN A 285 -0.19 -5.71 53.23
N ALA A 286 -0.27 -5.47 54.54
CA ALA A 286 -1.33 -4.62 55.10
C ALA A 286 -1.20 -3.16 54.66
N MET A 287 0.03 -2.67 54.51
CA MET A 287 0.29 -1.34 53.95
C MET A 287 -0.02 -1.26 52.47
N ASP A 288 0.31 -2.29 51.75
CA ASP A 288 -0.01 -2.38 50.31
C ASP A 288 -1.54 -2.38 50.07
N ASP A 289 -2.28 -3.11 50.89
CA ASP A 289 -3.75 -3.11 50.87
C ASP A 289 -4.34 -1.74 51.22
N GLN A 290 -3.70 -1.01 52.16
CA GLN A 290 -4.13 0.35 52.49
C GLN A 290 -3.92 1.33 51.31
N VAL A 291 -2.79 1.22 50.64
CA VAL A 291 -2.51 2.00 49.40
C VAL A 291 -3.49 1.64 48.26
N ARG A 292 -3.79 0.36 48.11
CA ARG A 292 -4.80 -0.08 47.10
C ARG A 292 -6.17 0.51 47.42
N ARG A 293 -6.65 0.47 48.64
CA ARG A 293 -7.94 1.08 49.02
C ARG A 293 -7.99 2.58 48.76
N LEU A 294 -6.87 3.29 49.00
CA LEU A 294 -6.74 4.70 48.64
C LEU A 294 -6.83 4.95 47.13
N ASN A 295 -6.18 4.09 46.35
CA ASN A 295 -6.21 4.17 44.88
C ASN A 295 -7.58 3.80 44.33
N ASP A 296 -8.28 2.84 44.92
CA ASP A 296 -9.64 2.43 44.59
C ASP A 296 -10.74 3.41 45.08
N SER A 297 -10.31 4.56 45.60
CA SER A 297 -11.19 5.61 46.15
C SER A 297 -12.10 5.18 47.31
N THR A 298 -11.77 4.07 47.96
CA THR A 298 -12.51 3.59 49.16
C THR A 298 -12.15 4.36 50.42
N ASP A 299 -10.90 4.80 50.51
CA ASP A 299 -10.39 5.58 51.66
C ASP A 299 -9.91 6.96 51.23
N SER A 300 -10.23 7.99 51.99
CA SER A 300 -9.89 9.39 51.67
C SER A 300 -8.64 9.91 52.38
N ALA A 301 -8.14 9.16 53.38
CA ALA A 301 -6.97 9.57 54.15
C ALA A 301 -6.17 8.39 54.71
N VAL A 302 -4.85 8.56 54.84
CA VAL A 302 -3.95 7.68 55.58
C VAL A 302 -3.52 8.40 56.83
N MET A 303 -3.72 7.77 58.01
CA MET A 303 -3.18 8.27 59.28
C MET A 303 -1.85 7.61 59.56
N MET A 304 -0.85 8.41 59.85
CA MET A 304 0.51 7.95 60.18
C MET A 304 0.96 8.60 61.51
N GLN A 305 1.72 7.86 62.28
CA GLN A 305 2.38 8.34 63.47
C GLN A 305 3.90 8.26 63.26
N GLU A 306 4.61 9.36 63.50
CA GLU A 306 6.08 9.46 63.34
C GLU A 306 6.61 9.13 61.95
N GLY A 307 5.89 9.51 60.91
CA GLY A 307 6.30 9.36 59.51
C GLY A 307 5.81 10.48 58.65
N ASP A 308 6.29 10.51 57.44
CA ASP A 308 5.82 11.43 56.39
C ASP A 308 5.35 10.64 55.14
N ALA A 309 4.24 11.06 54.56
CA ALA A 309 3.71 10.48 53.34
C ALA A 309 3.80 11.53 52.22
N SER A 310 4.52 11.20 51.19
CA SER A 310 4.62 12.04 50.01
C SER A 310 4.11 11.30 48.77
N VAL A 311 3.50 12.04 47.86
CA VAL A 311 3.11 11.50 46.54
C VAL A 311 4.32 11.60 45.63
N LEU A 312 4.78 10.47 45.12
CA LEU A 312 5.78 10.44 44.09
C LEU A 312 5.10 10.80 42.75
N SER A 313 5.32 12.02 42.30
CA SER A 313 4.90 12.43 40.97
C SER A 313 6.10 12.42 40.04
N VAL A 314 6.01 11.67 38.95
CA VAL A 314 6.98 11.73 37.87
C VAL A 314 6.41 12.67 36.80
N ALA A 315 7.16 13.70 36.44
CA ALA A 315 6.78 14.54 35.31
C ALA A 315 6.84 13.68 34.05
N VAL A 316 5.67 13.42 33.45
CA VAL A 316 5.61 12.70 32.19
C VAL A 316 6.06 13.67 31.10
N ALA A 317 7.15 13.33 30.41
CA ALA A 317 7.56 14.08 29.21
C ALA A 317 6.47 13.99 28.14
N ASP A 318 6.25 15.07 27.40
CA ASP A 318 5.32 15.05 26.28
C ASP A 318 5.81 14.06 25.21
N PRO A 319 5.05 13.01 24.89
CA PRO A 319 5.44 12.00 23.91
C PRO A 319 5.29 12.49 22.46
N GLU A 320 4.52 13.55 22.21
CA GLU A 320 4.15 13.99 20.86
C GLU A 320 5.36 14.33 19.97
N PRO A 321 6.36 15.10 20.40
CA PRO A 321 7.49 15.43 19.53
C PRO A 321 8.30 14.21 19.10
N THR A 322 8.52 13.27 20.02
CA THR A 322 9.25 12.02 19.74
C THR A 322 8.45 11.10 18.82
N TRP A 323 7.15 10.97 19.09
CA TRP A 323 6.24 10.20 18.25
C TRP A 323 6.17 10.77 16.84
N ARG A 324 6.06 12.09 16.69
CA ARG A 324 6.03 12.78 15.40
C ARG A 324 7.34 12.58 14.61
N THR A 325 8.49 12.62 15.28
CA THR A 325 9.77 12.35 14.62
C THR A 325 9.83 10.93 14.08
N ALA A 326 9.49 9.93 14.88
CA ALA A 326 9.47 8.53 14.47
C ALA A 326 8.48 8.29 13.31
N LEU A 327 7.31 8.96 13.34
CA LEU A 327 6.33 8.89 12.26
C LEU A 327 6.87 9.49 10.95
N ASN A 328 7.52 10.65 11.02
CA ASN A 328 8.10 11.28 9.83
C ASN A 328 9.20 10.41 9.22
N GLU A 329 10.06 9.79 10.04
CA GLU A 329 11.09 8.87 9.58
C GLU A 329 10.49 7.61 8.97
N PHE A 330 9.42 7.06 9.53
CA PHE A 330 8.69 5.95 8.92
C PHE A 330 8.05 6.35 7.58
N CYS A 331 7.42 7.53 7.50
CA CYS A 331 6.82 8.01 6.25
C CYS A 331 7.86 8.31 5.16
N ALA A 332 9.13 8.53 5.53
CA ALA A 332 10.21 8.66 4.55
C ALA A 332 10.58 7.32 3.89
N THR A 333 10.35 6.19 4.57
CA THR A 333 10.59 4.85 4.01
C THR A 333 9.42 4.33 3.18
N VAL A 334 8.19 4.70 3.58
CA VAL A 334 7.00 4.40 2.80
C VAL A 334 6.58 5.69 2.08
N PRO A 335 6.51 5.75 0.76
CA PRO A 335 6.27 6.99 0.04
C PRO A 335 4.80 7.45 0.15
N ILE A 336 4.32 7.61 1.39
CA ILE A 336 2.98 8.08 1.73
C ILE A 336 3.11 9.35 2.57
N PRO A 337 2.58 10.49 2.14
CA PRO A 337 2.59 11.70 2.95
C PRO A 337 1.95 11.48 4.32
N VAL A 338 2.57 12.01 5.38
CA VAL A 338 2.14 11.81 6.78
C VAL A 338 0.65 12.10 6.97
N LYS A 339 0.16 13.19 6.39
CA LYS A 339 -1.25 13.58 6.50
C LYS A 339 -2.21 12.59 5.87
N ILE A 340 -1.81 11.99 4.75
CA ILE A 340 -2.58 10.95 4.07
C ILE A 340 -2.55 9.66 4.90
N LEU A 341 -1.40 9.31 5.46
CA LEU A 341 -1.24 8.10 6.26
C LEU A 341 -2.15 8.10 7.49
N ILE A 342 -2.12 9.19 8.28
CA ILE A 342 -2.87 9.30 9.54
C ILE A 342 -4.24 10.00 9.39
N GLY A 343 -4.58 10.54 8.22
CA GLY A 343 -5.88 11.15 7.94
C GLY A 343 -6.04 12.56 8.52
N MET A 344 -4.95 13.29 8.77
CA MET A 344 -5.04 14.69 9.23
C MET A 344 -5.28 15.64 8.06
N GLN A 345 -6.32 16.45 8.17
CA GLN A 345 -6.60 17.56 7.23
C GLN A 345 -6.16 18.89 7.87
N THR A 346 -5.13 19.51 7.33
CA THR A 346 -4.70 20.85 7.74
C THR A 346 -4.41 21.70 6.51
N GLY A 347 -5.23 22.75 6.30
CA GLY A 347 -5.03 23.75 5.25
C GLY A 347 -5.24 23.20 3.82
N GLU A 348 -6.08 23.87 3.05
CA GLU A 348 -6.48 23.42 1.69
C GLU A 348 -5.31 23.31 0.73
N ARG A 349 -4.36 24.24 0.77
CA ARG A 349 -3.21 24.28 -0.14
C ARG A 349 -2.19 23.18 0.10
N ALA A 350 -1.81 22.94 1.35
CA ALA A 350 -0.90 21.86 1.72
C ALA A 350 -1.52 20.47 1.47
N SER A 351 -2.85 20.35 1.61
CA SER A 351 -3.60 19.13 1.30
C SER A 351 -3.59 18.81 -0.20
N THR A 352 -3.61 19.82 -1.06
CA THR A 352 -3.59 19.63 -2.53
C THR A 352 -2.22 19.16 -3.03
N GLU A 353 -1.13 19.70 -2.47
CA GLU A 353 0.24 19.27 -2.82
C GLU A 353 0.50 17.83 -2.37
N ASP A 354 0.15 17.49 -1.13
CA ASP A 354 0.26 16.12 -0.61
C ASP A 354 -0.58 15.12 -1.43
N ALA A 355 -1.79 15.53 -1.88
CA ALA A 355 -2.64 14.70 -2.72
C ALA A 355 -2.05 14.47 -4.12
N LYS A 356 -1.43 15.50 -4.72
CA LYS A 356 -0.75 15.38 -6.01
C LYS A 356 0.50 14.51 -5.92
N ASP A 357 1.30 14.66 -4.88
CA ASP A 357 2.48 13.82 -4.66
C ASP A 357 2.08 12.35 -4.45
N TRP A 358 1.05 12.13 -3.64
CA TRP A 358 0.48 10.80 -3.45
C TRP A 358 -0.09 10.20 -4.76
N ALA A 359 -0.74 11.00 -5.60
CA ALA A 359 -1.21 10.55 -6.91
C ALA A 359 -0.06 10.14 -7.83
N LYS A 360 1.07 10.89 -7.84
CA LYS A 360 2.27 10.53 -8.59
C LYS A 360 2.86 9.20 -8.13
N THR A 361 3.00 9.01 -6.83
CA THR A 361 3.52 7.76 -6.23
C THR A 361 2.67 6.56 -6.66
N ARG A 362 1.34 6.68 -6.56
CA ARG A 362 0.42 5.62 -7.00
C ARG A 362 0.52 5.34 -8.50
N MET A 363 0.59 6.40 -9.34
CA MET A 363 0.75 6.23 -10.78
C MET A 363 2.08 5.58 -11.14
N SER A 364 3.17 5.94 -10.48
CA SER A 364 4.46 5.30 -10.68
C SER A 364 4.39 3.79 -10.41
N ARG A 365 3.77 3.39 -9.30
CA ARG A 365 3.61 1.98 -8.95
C ARG A 365 2.64 1.24 -9.90
N ARG A 366 1.55 1.92 -10.35
CA ARG A 366 0.61 1.37 -11.33
C ARG A 366 1.30 1.09 -12.67
N ASN A 367 2.04 2.09 -13.19
CA ASN A 367 2.70 2.01 -14.49
C ASN A 367 3.95 1.10 -14.51
N GLY A 368 4.57 0.88 -13.35
CA GLY A 368 5.66 -0.07 -13.17
C GLY A 368 5.14 -1.42 -12.68
N PHE A 369 5.46 -1.75 -11.44
CA PHE A 369 5.25 -3.08 -10.85
C PHE A 369 3.86 -3.70 -11.09
N LEU A 370 2.77 -2.94 -10.93
CA LEU A 370 1.43 -3.50 -11.11
C LEU A 370 1.11 -3.80 -12.58
N THR A 371 1.64 -3.02 -13.52
CA THR A 371 1.51 -3.30 -14.96
C THR A 371 2.24 -4.60 -15.30
N ASP A 372 3.47 -4.79 -14.79
CA ASP A 372 4.23 -6.01 -15.00
C ASP A 372 3.49 -7.23 -14.43
N VAL A 373 2.98 -7.15 -13.21
CA VAL A 373 2.17 -8.21 -12.58
C VAL A 373 0.94 -8.57 -13.43
N ILE A 374 0.23 -7.59 -13.96
CA ILE A 374 -0.96 -7.85 -14.79
C ILE A 374 -0.57 -8.48 -16.13
N THR A 375 0.51 -7.99 -16.72
CA THR A 375 1.07 -8.56 -17.95
C THR A 375 1.50 -10.00 -17.75
N ASP A 376 2.15 -10.32 -16.62
CA ASP A 376 2.51 -11.70 -16.25
C ASP A 376 1.28 -12.58 -16.06
N VAL A 377 0.24 -12.09 -15.40
CA VAL A 377 -1.01 -12.84 -15.23
C VAL A 377 -1.66 -13.15 -16.58
N VAL A 378 -1.75 -12.18 -17.49
CA VAL A 378 -2.36 -12.36 -18.82
C VAL A 378 -1.49 -13.27 -19.68
N SER A 379 -0.19 -13.08 -19.69
CA SER A 379 0.77 -13.91 -20.41
C SER A 379 0.73 -15.37 -19.92
N ARG A 380 0.58 -15.57 -18.61
CA ARG A 380 0.42 -16.91 -18.04
C ARG A 380 -0.92 -17.53 -18.47
N PHE A 381 -2.01 -16.78 -18.46
CA PHE A 381 -3.30 -17.26 -18.96
C PHE A 381 -3.25 -17.66 -20.43
N TRP A 382 -2.54 -16.90 -21.23
CA TRP A 382 -2.30 -17.22 -22.62
C TRP A 382 -1.44 -18.50 -22.75
N LYS A 383 -0.29 -18.57 -22.06
CA LYS A 383 0.63 -19.72 -22.11
C LYS A 383 -0.06 -21.04 -21.75
N ILE A 384 -0.96 -21.04 -20.77
CA ILE A 384 -1.68 -22.25 -20.35
C ILE A 384 -3.00 -22.49 -21.10
N GLY A 385 -3.38 -21.62 -22.04
CA GLY A 385 -4.54 -21.82 -22.92
C GLY A 385 -5.89 -21.36 -22.37
N ILE A 386 -5.94 -20.59 -21.27
CA ILE A 386 -7.18 -19.99 -20.74
C ILE A 386 -7.71 -18.91 -21.68
N VAL A 387 -6.81 -18.12 -22.27
CA VAL A 387 -7.10 -17.06 -23.22
C VAL A 387 -6.42 -17.42 -24.55
N PRO A 388 -7.07 -17.21 -25.71
CA PRO A 388 -6.40 -17.40 -26.99
C PRO A 388 -5.24 -16.41 -27.14
N PRO A 389 -4.24 -16.73 -27.97
CA PRO A 389 -3.14 -15.82 -28.24
C PRO A 389 -3.65 -14.48 -28.78
N ALA A 390 -3.03 -13.39 -28.34
CA ALA A 390 -3.26 -12.07 -28.92
C ALA A 390 -2.78 -12.03 -30.37
N GLN A 391 -3.40 -11.22 -31.21
CA GLN A 391 -2.96 -11.03 -32.59
C GLN A 391 -1.74 -10.10 -32.67
N ALA A 392 -1.62 -9.20 -31.70
CA ALA A 392 -0.44 -8.36 -31.52
C ALA A 392 0.57 -9.06 -30.59
N GLU A 393 1.86 -8.84 -30.84
CA GLU A 393 2.95 -9.41 -30.00
C GLU A 393 3.01 -8.76 -28.60
N GLU A 394 2.46 -7.56 -28.45
CA GLU A 394 2.51 -6.78 -27.22
C GLU A 394 1.14 -6.68 -26.54
N ILE A 395 1.16 -6.63 -25.22
CA ILE A 395 -0.01 -6.39 -24.37
C ILE A 395 0.21 -5.07 -23.65
N SER A 396 -0.75 -4.15 -23.72
CA SER A 396 -0.71 -2.91 -22.96
C SER A 396 -1.76 -2.88 -21.86
N VAL A 397 -1.39 -2.30 -20.72
CA VAL A 397 -2.26 -2.14 -19.54
C VAL A 397 -2.59 -0.67 -19.36
N GLY A 398 -3.85 -0.33 -19.43
CA GLY A 398 -4.34 1.04 -19.32
C GLY A 398 -4.94 1.33 -17.95
N TRP A 399 -4.29 2.17 -17.17
CA TRP A 399 -4.81 2.72 -15.92
C TRP A 399 -5.53 4.04 -16.15
N SER A 400 -6.52 4.38 -15.30
CA SER A 400 -7.04 5.74 -15.23
C SER A 400 -5.96 6.70 -14.71
N ASP A 401 -5.93 7.89 -15.27
CA ASP A 401 -4.97 8.91 -14.84
C ASP A 401 -5.42 9.58 -13.52
N LEU A 402 -4.70 9.28 -12.42
CA LEU A 402 -4.94 9.90 -11.12
C LEU A 402 -4.45 11.36 -11.04
N LEU A 403 -3.68 11.80 -12.04
CA LEU A 403 -3.18 13.17 -12.15
C LEU A 403 -4.04 14.01 -13.09
N ALA A 404 -5.06 13.40 -13.72
CA ALA A 404 -5.96 14.10 -14.61
C ALA A 404 -6.58 15.32 -13.89
N PRO A 405 -6.58 16.49 -14.51
CA PRO A 405 -7.15 17.69 -13.91
C PRO A 405 -8.63 17.48 -13.60
N SER A 406 -9.07 17.95 -12.46
CA SER A 406 -10.48 17.97 -12.07
C SER A 406 -11.32 18.75 -13.09
N GLN A 407 -12.63 18.55 -13.14
CA GLN A 407 -13.51 19.31 -14.02
C GLN A 407 -13.35 20.83 -13.83
N ALA A 408 -13.17 21.29 -12.60
CA ALA A 408 -12.92 22.70 -12.31
C ALA A 408 -11.56 23.17 -12.88
N GLU A 409 -10.52 22.37 -12.77
CA GLU A 409 -9.20 22.67 -13.35
C GLU A 409 -9.25 22.63 -14.89
N LYS A 410 -10.00 21.71 -15.50
CA LYS A 410 -10.21 21.66 -16.95
C LYS A 410 -10.89 22.95 -17.43
N ILE A 411 -11.96 23.38 -16.78
CA ILE A 411 -12.64 24.63 -17.12
C ILE A 411 -11.70 25.84 -16.94
N ALA A 412 -10.94 25.90 -15.85
CA ALA A 412 -9.96 26.97 -15.62
C ALA A 412 -8.83 26.97 -16.64
N ASN A 413 -8.41 25.82 -17.12
CA ASN A 413 -7.41 25.70 -18.19
C ASN A 413 -7.95 26.13 -19.55
N MET A 414 -9.20 25.75 -19.88
CA MET A 414 -9.89 26.23 -21.07
C MET A 414 -10.03 27.76 -21.06
N ASP A 415 -10.43 28.34 -19.94
CA ASP A 415 -10.56 29.78 -19.77
C ASP A 415 -9.22 30.51 -19.99
N LYS A 416 -8.12 30.00 -19.38
CA LYS A 416 -6.76 30.55 -19.61
C LYS A 416 -6.32 30.44 -21.08
N LEU A 417 -6.61 29.32 -21.75
CA LEU A 417 -6.29 29.16 -23.17
C LEU A 417 -7.11 30.08 -24.05
N ALA A 418 -8.41 30.26 -23.74
CA ALA A 418 -9.27 31.20 -24.42
C ALA A 418 -8.74 32.66 -24.26
N ASP A 419 -8.31 33.04 -23.04
CA ASP A 419 -7.67 34.32 -22.77
C ASP A 419 -6.41 34.53 -23.62
N VAL A 420 -5.56 33.51 -23.73
CA VAL A 420 -4.34 33.56 -24.58
C VAL A 420 -4.72 33.71 -26.05
N ALA A 421 -5.76 32.98 -26.53
CA ALA A 421 -6.27 33.11 -27.89
C ALA A 421 -6.74 34.55 -28.18
N VAL A 422 -7.52 35.18 -27.30
CA VAL A 422 -7.99 36.55 -27.46
C VAL A 422 -6.82 37.54 -27.41
N LYS A 423 -5.87 37.41 -26.45
CA LYS A 423 -4.70 38.28 -26.35
C LYS A 423 -3.79 38.18 -27.57
N SER A 424 -3.57 36.99 -28.09
CA SER A 424 -2.76 36.78 -29.31
C SER A 424 -3.44 37.34 -30.57
N THR A 425 -4.74 37.18 -30.69
CA THR A 425 -5.50 37.78 -31.80
C THR A 425 -5.42 39.31 -31.78
N ASN A 426 -5.56 39.91 -30.59
CA ASN A 426 -5.45 41.37 -30.43
C ASN A 426 -4.03 41.89 -30.72
N ALA A 427 -2.98 41.12 -30.35
CA ALA A 427 -1.60 41.55 -30.53
C ALA A 427 -1.05 41.29 -31.95
N PHE A 428 -1.42 40.19 -32.57
CA PHE A 428 -0.80 39.70 -33.81
C PHE A 428 -1.79 39.53 -34.98
N GLY A 429 -3.08 39.85 -34.77
CA GLY A 429 -4.13 39.69 -35.82
C GLY A 429 -4.51 38.24 -36.10
N ARG A 430 -3.96 37.27 -35.36
CA ARG A 430 -4.27 35.83 -35.47
C ARG A 430 -4.16 35.17 -34.13
N SER A 431 -5.00 34.17 -33.90
CA SER A 431 -4.91 33.37 -32.68
C SER A 431 -3.67 32.48 -32.70
N ALA A 432 -2.96 32.42 -31.55
CA ALA A 432 -1.84 31.48 -31.34
C ALA A 432 -2.33 30.08 -30.95
N ILE A 433 -3.63 29.95 -30.56
CA ILE A 433 -4.24 28.72 -30.07
C ILE A 433 -5.54 28.53 -30.87
N THR A 434 -5.77 27.35 -31.39
CA THR A 434 -6.97 27.00 -32.16
C THR A 434 -8.14 26.63 -31.21
N GLU A 435 -9.35 26.72 -31.73
CA GLU A 435 -10.55 26.32 -30.97
C GLU A 435 -10.51 24.85 -30.56
N ASN A 436 -9.98 23.97 -31.42
CA ASN A 436 -9.84 22.55 -31.13
C ASN A 436 -8.80 22.28 -30.04
N GLU A 437 -7.73 23.08 -29.90
CA GLU A 437 -6.77 22.98 -28.79
C GLU A 437 -7.40 23.40 -27.45
N ILE A 438 -8.26 24.43 -27.45
CA ILE A 438 -9.01 24.84 -26.26
C ILE A 438 -9.99 23.72 -25.85
N ARG A 439 -10.68 23.13 -26.83
CA ARG A 439 -11.61 22.01 -26.58
C ARG A 439 -10.88 20.77 -26.10
N ALA A 440 -9.71 20.47 -26.66
CA ALA A 440 -8.86 19.36 -26.21
C ALA A 440 -8.44 19.49 -24.76
N ALA A 441 -8.14 20.72 -24.28
CA ALA A 441 -7.82 20.96 -22.87
C ALA A 441 -8.99 20.67 -21.91
N GLY A 442 -10.23 20.72 -22.43
CA GLY A 442 -11.46 20.34 -21.72
C GLY A 442 -11.91 18.89 -21.99
N GLU A 443 -11.12 18.10 -22.73
CA GLU A 443 -11.50 16.75 -23.20
C GLU A 443 -12.81 16.74 -23.99
N LEU A 444 -13.13 17.85 -24.67
CA LEU A 444 -14.28 17.96 -25.55
C LEU A 444 -13.92 17.45 -26.95
N GLN A 445 -14.87 16.84 -27.63
CA GLN A 445 -14.64 16.38 -29.01
C GLN A 445 -14.28 17.57 -29.92
N PRO A 446 -13.31 17.39 -30.84
CA PRO A 446 -12.99 18.42 -31.80
C PRO A 446 -14.23 18.79 -32.63
N LEU A 447 -14.33 20.05 -32.98
CA LEU A 447 -15.32 20.47 -33.98
C LEU A 447 -14.94 19.87 -35.33
N PRO A 448 -15.93 19.41 -36.13
CA PRO A 448 -15.65 19.01 -37.51
C PRO A 448 -15.01 20.22 -38.23
N GLU A 449 -13.95 19.94 -38.98
CA GLU A 449 -13.36 20.95 -39.88
C GLU A 449 -14.50 21.48 -40.76
N LEU A 450 -14.76 22.78 -40.68
CA LEU A 450 -15.66 23.43 -41.60
C LEU A 450 -14.95 23.36 -42.96
N ASP A 451 -15.51 22.61 -43.91
CA ASP A 451 -15.08 22.67 -45.31
C ASP A 451 -15.01 24.14 -45.74
N ASP A 452 -13.82 24.57 -46.18
CA ASP A 452 -13.59 25.96 -46.63
C ASP A 452 -14.42 26.34 -47.89
N GLU A 453 -15.31 25.45 -48.38
CA GLU A 453 -16.20 25.62 -49.48
C GLU A 453 -17.62 26.13 -49.14
N MET A 454 -17.88 26.52 -47.86
CA MET A 454 -19.17 27.20 -47.60
C MET A 454 -19.20 28.61 -48.19
N PRO A 455 -20.18 28.92 -49.03
CA PRO A 455 -20.29 30.25 -49.65
C PRO A 455 -20.44 31.32 -48.52
N PRO A 456 -19.84 32.52 -48.73
CA PRO A 456 -19.74 33.54 -47.71
C PRO A 456 -21.09 34.13 -47.20
N ASP A 457 -22.20 33.73 -47.79
CA ASP A 457 -23.52 34.28 -47.45
C ASP A 457 -24.22 33.63 -46.24
N ASP A 458 -23.77 32.47 -45.83
CA ASP A 458 -24.34 31.80 -44.64
C ASP A 458 -23.67 32.22 -43.30
N ARG A 459 -22.71 33.13 -43.34
CA ARG A 459 -22.01 33.67 -42.15
C ARG A 459 -22.70 34.86 -41.49
N LYS A 460 -23.87 35.27 -41.97
CA LYS A 460 -24.65 36.33 -41.29
C LYS A 460 -25.18 35.74 -39.97
N PRO A 461 -24.91 36.39 -38.84
CA PRO A 461 -25.51 35.97 -37.58
C PRO A 461 -27.05 36.03 -37.76
N LYS A 462 -27.73 34.94 -37.43
CA LYS A 462 -29.17 34.90 -37.37
C LYS A 462 -29.60 36.02 -36.40
N PRO A 463 -30.60 36.85 -36.79
CA PRO A 463 -31.10 37.89 -35.91
C PRO A 463 -31.59 37.25 -34.60
N ASP A 464 -31.21 37.89 -33.52
CA ASP A 464 -31.58 37.48 -32.16
C ASP A 464 -33.13 37.43 -32.07
N PRO A 465 -33.74 36.27 -31.75
CA PRO A 465 -35.21 36.18 -31.63
C PRO A 465 -35.81 36.99 -30.49
N LEU A 466 -34.99 37.68 -29.70
CA LEU A 466 -35.40 38.56 -28.61
C LEU A 466 -35.21 40.05 -28.92
N ALA A 467 -34.80 40.42 -30.13
CA ALA A 467 -34.76 41.82 -30.54
C ALA A 467 -36.18 42.34 -30.76
N ASP A 468 -36.58 43.33 -29.97
CA ASP A 468 -37.87 43.99 -29.93
C ASP A 468 -38.18 44.66 -31.27
N PRO A 469 -39.31 44.39 -31.99
CA PRO A 469 -39.56 44.90 -33.33
C PRO A 469 -39.95 46.41 -33.40
N GLN A 470 -39.76 47.18 -32.34
CA GLN A 470 -40.20 48.58 -32.26
C GLN A 470 -39.13 49.65 -32.48
N SER A 471 -37.88 49.33 -32.85
CA SER A 471 -36.85 50.38 -33.05
C SER A 471 -36.61 50.86 -34.48
N GLU A 472 -37.45 50.47 -35.47
CA GLU A 472 -37.32 50.91 -36.90
C GLU A 472 -38.39 51.88 -37.39
N ALA A 473 -38.90 52.74 -36.53
CA ALA A 473 -39.79 53.81 -37.00
C ALA A 473 -39.37 55.15 -36.42
N GLU A 474 -38.50 55.87 -37.10
CA GLU A 474 -38.49 57.34 -37.21
C GLU A 474 -37.20 57.83 -37.89
N LYS A 475 -37.27 57.94 -39.23
CA LYS A 475 -36.49 58.95 -39.97
C LYS A 475 -37.40 60.11 -40.33
N PRO A 476 -37.12 61.34 -39.86
CA PRO A 476 -37.86 62.52 -40.30
C PRO A 476 -37.56 62.82 -41.79
N GLY A 477 -38.62 63.00 -42.57
CA GLY A 477 -38.53 63.37 -43.99
C GLY A 477 -37.96 64.79 -44.14
N ASP A 478 -37.09 64.89 -45.11
CA ASP A 478 -36.56 66.14 -45.65
C ASP A 478 -37.65 66.85 -46.46
N THR A 479 -38.17 67.98 -45.98
CA THR A 479 -39.07 68.87 -46.70
C THR A 479 -38.28 70.01 -47.25
N THR A 480 -37.90 69.92 -48.51
CA THR A 480 -37.56 71.04 -49.34
C THR A 480 -38.80 71.88 -49.61
N VAL A 481 -38.80 73.16 -49.23
CA VAL A 481 -39.73 74.20 -49.69
C VAL A 481 -38.94 75.22 -50.49
N GLU A 482 -39.23 75.28 -51.78
CA GLU A 482 -38.94 76.40 -52.69
C GLU A 482 -39.68 77.67 -52.27
N SER A 483 -39.07 78.77 -52.26
CA SER A 483 -39.28 80.07 -52.86
C SER A 483 -38.61 81.18 -52.10
#